data_6581deaa2674b6ed0bc36e46b7d3cba7
#
_entry.id   6581deaa2674b6ed0bc36e46b7d3cba7
#
_cell.length_a   1.000
_cell.length_b   1.000
_cell.length_c   1.000
_cell.angle_alpha   90.00
_cell.angle_beta   90.00
_cell.angle_gamma   90.00
#
_symmetry.space_group_name_H-M   'P 1'
#
loop_
_entity.id
_entity.type
_entity.pdbx_description
1 polymer ?
#
loop_
_entity_poly.entity_id
_entity_poly.type
_entity_poly.pdbx_seq_one_letter_code
_entity_poly.pdbx_strand_id
1 'polypeptide(L)'
;MKIVRVKIDGTMNDLDINLKKKGILKLLENNAISKGTSQFKELYHWINGNKKYICYGWFDGDAGFENKHDLIPNGISSFLEEDSSEMLLFGDIFIVCMESSKYINFDVSEYGEVFSMFCGGFDDCETSDNESEDSEEPNTDDEDFIVHDDEEEITDETYSEEELDEDLNEYQ
;
A
#
# COMPACT_ATOMS: atom_id res chain seq x y z
N MET A 1 18.70 -18.40 -3.66
CA MET A 1 17.25 -18.48 -3.47
C MET A 1 16.68 -17.11 -3.77
N LYS A 2 15.66 -17.05 -4.58
CA LYS A 2 14.95 -15.82 -4.95
C LYS A 2 13.85 -15.54 -3.93
N ILE A 3 13.67 -14.29 -3.56
CA ILE A 3 12.62 -13.79 -2.67
C ILE A 3 12.10 -12.44 -3.16
N VAL A 4 10.97 -11.99 -2.65
CA VAL A 4 10.42 -10.65 -2.94
C VAL A 4 10.89 -9.66 -1.90
N ARG A 5 11.42 -8.51 -2.33
CA ARG A 5 11.63 -7.33 -1.51
C ARG A 5 10.68 -6.23 -1.96
N VAL A 6 9.96 -5.65 -1.02
CA VAL A 6 9.11 -4.49 -1.23
C VAL A 6 9.76 -3.28 -0.55
N LYS A 7 10.04 -2.24 -1.31
CA LYS A 7 10.61 -0.99 -0.81
C LYS A 7 9.53 -0.12 -0.18
N ILE A 8 9.94 0.91 0.56
CA ILE A 8 9.02 1.87 1.21
C ILE A 8 8.04 2.54 0.25
N ASP A 9 8.39 2.70 -1.02
CA ASP A 9 7.52 3.28 -2.06
C ASP A 9 6.50 2.29 -2.64
N GLY A 10 6.47 1.05 -2.13
CA GLY A 10 5.63 -0.04 -2.62
C GLY A 10 6.21 -0.78 -3.83
N THR A 11 7.35 -0.35 -4.38
CA THR A 11 7.98 -1.05 -5.52
C THR A 11 8.50 -2.42 -5.10
N MET A 12 8.16 -3.44 -5.84
CA MET A 12 8.61 -4.82 -5.61
C MET A 12 9.74 -5.20 -6.55
N ASN A 13 10.69 -5.98 -6.05
CA ASN A 13 11.72 -6.56 -6.88
C ASN A 13 12.24 -7.89 -6.32
N ASP A 14 12.69 -8.73 -7.24
CA ASP A 14 13.35 -9.98 -6.91
C ASP A 14 14.70 -9.73 -6.24
N LEU A 15 14.97 -10.46 -5.18
CA LEU A 15 16.25 -10.45 -4.48
C LEU A 15 16.81 -11.85 -4.38
N ASP A 16 18.03 -12.03 -4.88
CA ASP A 16 18.75 -13.30 -4.73
C ASP A 16 19.53 -13.35 -3.43
N ILE A 17 19.20 -14.30 -2.57
CA ILE A 17 19.87 -14.50 -1.26
C ILE A 17 20.53 -15.88 -1.15
N ASN A 18 21.60 -15.95 -0.34
CA ASN A 18 22.31 -17.18 -0.07
C ASN A 18 22.21 -17.59 1.40
N LEU A 19 21.35 -18.55 1.68
CA LEU A 19 21.04 -19.02 3.04
C LEU A 19 22.17 -19.81 3.73
N LYS A 20 23.27 -20.14 3.02
CA LYS A 20 24.27 -21.10 3.52
C LYS A 20 25.10 -20.64 4.73
N LYS A 21 25.08 -19.36 5.10
CA LYS A 21 26.03 -18.80 6.09
C LYS A 21 25.41 -18.02 7.25
N LYS A 22 24.15 -17.62 7.18
CA LYS A 22 23.49 -16.79 8.19
C LYS A 22 22.02 -17.21 8.33
N GLY A 23 21.45 -17.05 9.51
CA GLY A 23 20.00 -17.19 9.68
C GLY A 23 19.25 -16.22 8.78
N ILE A 24 18.05 -16.62 8.31
CA ILE A 24 17.24 -15.84 7.37
C ILE A 24 17.03 -14.39 7.85
N LEU A 25 16.71 -14.15 9.11
CA LEU A 25 16.44 -12.82 9.66
C LEU A 25 17.62 -11.86 9.44
N LYS A 26 18.84 -12.25 9.86
CA LYS A 26 20.04 -11.42 9.66
C LYS A 26 20.38 -11.18 8.21
N LEU A 27 20.05 -12.15 7.35
CA LEU A 27 20.29 -12.02 5.93
C LEU A 27 19.36 -11.01 5.28
N LEU A 28 18.06 -11.07 5.60
CA LEU A 28 17.06 -10.13 5.11
C LEU A 28 17.33 -8.71 5.63
N GLU A 29 17.50 -8.55 6.93
CA GLU A 29 17.81 -7.27 7.58
C GLU A 29 19.04 -6.56 6.98
N ASN A 30 20.10 -7.35 6.63
CA ASN A 30 21.30 -6.79 5.98
C ASN A 30 21.08 -6.38 4.52
N ASN A 31 20.05 -6.88 3.85
CA ASN A 31 19.69 -6.52 2.48
C ASN A 31 18.64 -5.39 2.41
N ALA A 32 18.12 -4.95 3.54
CA ALA A 32 17.22 -3.81 3.58
C ALA A 32 17.98 -2.51 3.30
N ILE A 33 17.39 -1.67 2.43
CA ILE A 33 17.87 -0.31 2.13
C ILE A 33 17.30 0.65 3.17
N SER A 34 16.01 0.54 3.44
CA SER A 34 15.30 1.32 4.44
C SER A 34 14.88 0.42 5.60
N LYS A 35 14.97 0.93 6.82
CA LYS A 35 14.71 0.17 8.05
C LYS A 35 13.75 0.93 8.95
N GLY A 36 12.94 0.18 9.71
CA GLY A 36 12.21 0.71 10.84
C GLY A 36 13.06 0.76 12.12
N THR A 37 12.44 1.17 13.21
CA THR A 37 13.07 1.32 14.55
C THR A 37 12.82 0.13 15.47
N SER A 38 11.76 -0.65 15.22
CA SER A 38 11.49 -1.87 15.98
C SER A 38 12.45 -3.01 15.64
N GLN A 39 12.32 -4.14 16.33
CA GLN A 39 13.09 -5.33 15.99
C GLN A 39 12.61 -5.93 14.66
N PHE A 40 13.56 -6.23 13.74
CA PHE A 40 13.27 -6.97 12.51
C PHE A 40 12.87 -8.41 12.81
N LYS A 41 11.69 -8.83 12.38
CA LYS A 41 11.15 -10.17 12.64
C LYS A 41 10.07 -10.60 11.64
N GLU A 42 9.58 -11.84 11.80
CA GLU A 42 8.35 -12.28 11.15
C GLU A 42 7.18 -11.47 11.70
N LEU A 43 6.42 -10.82 10.81
CA LEU A 43 5.26 -9.99 11.15
C LEU A 43 3.98 -10.78 10.94
N TYR A 44 3.79 -11.30 9.73
CA TYR A 44 2.63 -12.08 9.34
C TYR A 44 3.02 -13.28 8.49
N HIS A 45 2.14 -14.26 8.47
CA HIS A 45 2.22 -15.33 7.49
C HIS A 45 0.84 -15.80 7.04
N TRP A 46 0.79 -16.38 5.85
CA TRP A 46 -0.39 -16.95 5.24
C TRP A 46 -0.10 -18.40 4.86
N ILE A 47 -1.12 -19.25 4.92
CA ILE A 47 -0.99 -20.68 4.60
C ILE A 47 -1.95 -21.02 3.46
N ASN A 48 -1.42 -21.66 2.42
CA ASN A 48 -2.20 -22.24 1.36
C ASN A 48 -1.68 -23.63 1.04
N GLY A 49 -2.45 -24.66 1.43
CA GLY A 49 -2.04 -26.05 1.30
C GLY A 49 -0.76 -26.35 2.06
N ASN A 50 0.29 -26.75 1.34
CA ASN A 50 1.60 -27.07 1.89
C ASN A 50 2.60 -25.88 1.87
N LYS A 51 2.17 -24.73 1.37
CA LYS A 51 2.97 -23.52 1.29
C LYS A 51 2.64 -22.55 2.41
N LYS A 52 3.69 -21.96 3.00
CA LYS A 52 3.64 -20.87 3.96
C LYS A 52 4.34 -19.66 3.36
N TYR A 53 3.61 -18.55 3.21
CA TYR A 53 4.15 -17.27 2.79
C TYR A 53 4.39 -16.43 4.04
N ILE A 54 5.57 -15.84 4.16
CA ILE A 54 6.00 -15.16 5.39
C ILE A 54 6.46 -13.76 5.05
N CYS A 55 5.89 -12.78 5.74
CA CYS A 55 6.31 -11.38 5.71
C CYS A 55 7.27 -11.09 6.85
N TYR A 56 8.46 -10.61 6.54
CA TYR A 56 9.46 -10.11 7.48
C TYR A 56 9.63 -8.61 7.32
N GLY A 57 9.75 -7.89 8.41
CA GLY A 57 9.91 -6.42 8.38
C GLY A 57 9.95 -5.81 9.76
N TRP A 58 9.60 -4.54 9.81
CA TRP A 58 9.48 -3.72 11.02
C TRP A 58 8.03 -3.24 11.17
N PHE A 59 7.50 -3.31 12.38
CA PHE A 59 6.15 -2.87 12.73
C PHE A 59 6.12 -1.47 13.35
N ASP A 60 7.30 -0.80 13.47
CA ASP A 60 7.45 0.55 14.00
C ASP A 60 8.64 1.24 13.33
N GLY A 61 8.58 2.56 13.19
CA GLY A 61 9.61 3.35 12.52
C GLY A 61 9.35 4.85 12.57
N ASP A 62 10.30 5.60 12.04
CA ASP A 62 10.21 7.06 11.96
C ASP A 62 9.29 7.49 10.81
N ALA A 63 8.67 8.66 10.96
CA ALA A 63 7.84 9.27 9.91
C ALA A 63 8.64 9.45 8.61
N GLY A 64 8.01 9.08 7.48
CA GLY A 64 8.63 9.08 6.16
C GLY A 64 9.29 7.75 5.77
N PHE A 65 9.28 6.76 6.65
CA PHE A 65 9.76 5.40 6.37
C PHE A 65 8.62 4.37 6.34
N GLU A 66 7.38 4.83 6.30
CA GLU A 66 6.21 3.96 6.14
C GLU A 66 6.27 3.23 4.79
N ASN A 67 6.04 1.93 4.82
CA ASN A 67 5.93 1.13 3.59
C ASN A 67 4.53 1.33 2.99
N LYS A 68 4.48 1.69 1.70
CA LYS A 68 3.23 1.99 0.98
C LYS A 68 2.57 0.76 0.37
N HIS A 69 3.07 -0.43 0.67
CA HIS A 69 2.51 -1.66 0.15
C HIS A 69 1.47 -2.23 1.12
N ASP A 70 0.26 -2.42 0.63
CA ASP A 70 -0.79 -3.11 1.37
C ASP A 70 -0.51 -4.62 1.33
N LEU A 71 -0.46 -5.25 2.50
CA LEU A 71 -0.30 -6.69 2.58
C LEU A 71 -1.60 -7.42 2.25
N ILE A 72 -1.47 -8.70 1.94
CA ILE A 72 -2.58 -9.63 1.83
C ILE A 72 -3.37 -9.63 3.16
N PRO A 73 -4.72 -9.55 3.14
CA PRO A 73 -5.54 -9.57 4.35
C PRO A 73 -5.49 -10.92 5.08
N ASN A 74 -5.98 -10.94 6.31
CA ASN A 74 -6.09 -12.12 7.17
C ASN A 74 -4.74 -12.83 7.43
N GLY A 75 -3.66 -12.07 7.53
CA GLY A 75 -2.35 -12.58 7.92
C GLY A 75 -2.35 -13.05 9.38
N ILE A 76 -1.73 -14.19 9.63
CA ILE A 76 -1.56 -14.74 10.98
C ILE A 76 -0.30 -14.14 11.59
N SER A 77 -0.43 -13.52 12.76
CA SER A 77 0.69 -13.01 13.57
C SER A 77 0.68 -13.60 14.97
N SER A 78 1.85 -13.73 15.60
CA SER A 78 1.98 -14.19 16.98
C SER A 78 1.93 -13.05 18.01
N PHE A 79 1.94 -11.78 17.56
CA PHE A 79 2.06 -10.62 18.46
C PHE A 79 1.33 -9.37 17.96
N LEU A 80 0.89 -9.31 16.71
CA LEU A 80 0.06 -8.24 16.14
C LEU A 80 -1.39 -8.73 16.15
N GLU A 81 -2.30 -7.88 16.58
CA GLU A 81 -3.74 -8.15 16.66
C GLU A 81 -4.49 -7.57 15.46
N GLU A 82 -3.93 -6.49 14.85
CA GLU A 82 -4.50 -5.85 13.67
C GLU A 82 -4.42 -6.79 12.45
N ASP A 83 -5.37 -6.65 11.53
CA ASP A 83 -5.30 -7.34 10.24
C ASP A 83 -4.07 -6.88 9.45
N SER A 84 -3.48 -7.80 8.72
CA SER A 84 -2.26 -7.52 7.97
C SER A 84 -2.44 -6.44 6.89
N SER A 85 -3.64 -6.28 6.33
CA SER A 85 -3.96 -5.25 5.35
C SER A 85 -4.15 -3.85 5.95
N GLU A 86 -4.40 -3.77 7.27
CA GLU A 86 -4.61 -2.51 7.98
C GLU A 86 -3.34 -2.04 8.70
N MET A 87 -2.38 -2.94 8.87
CA MET A 87 -1.16 -2.67 9.64
C MET A 87 -0.17 -1.80 8.86
N LEU A 88 0.19 -0.66 9.44
CA LEU A 88 1.27 0.17 8.92
C LEU A 88 2.63 -0.45 9.23
N LEU A 89 3.39 -0.78 8.18
CA LEU A 89 4.74 -1.31 8.28
C LEU A 89 5.78 -0.25 7.93
N PHE A 90 7.03 -0.46 8.33
CA PHE A 90 8.11 0.48 8.14
C PHE A 90 9.32 -0.15 7.44
N GLY A 91 10.06 0.67 6.70
CA GLY A 91 11.24 0.21 5.97
C GLY A 91 10.91 -0.78 4.84
N ASP A 92 11.93 -1.48 4.36
CA ASP A 92 11.74 -2.54 3.37
C ASP A 92 11.13 -3.78 4.03
N ILE A 93 10.17 -4.41 3.38
CA ILE A 93 9.62 -5.69 3.80
C ILE A 93 10.03 -6.81 2.84
N PHE A 94 10.07 -8.03 3.33
CA PHE A 94 10.49 -9.20 2.57
C PHE A 94 9.45 -10.30 2.65
N ILE A 95 9.04 -10.79 1.48
CA ILE A 95 8.11 -11.92 1.39
C ILE A 95 8.89 -13.15 0.92
N VAL A 96 8.80 -14.21 1.68
CA VAL A 96 9.42 -15.50 1.38
C VAL A 96 8.39 -16.61 1.37
N CYS A 97 8.66 -17.67 0.62
CA CYS A 97 7.83 -18.86 0.60
C CYS A 97 8.57 -20.06 1.19
N MET A 98 7.86 -20.82 2.02
CA MET A 98 8.28 -22.12 2.51
C MET A 98 7.34 -23.21 2.04
N GLU A 99 7.89 -24.34 1.64
CA GLU A 99 7.15 -25.55 1.35
C GLU A 99 7.74 -26.72 2.13
N SER A 100 6.91 -27.47 2.85
CA SER A 100 7.37 -28.59 3.68
C SER A 100 8.56 -28.24 4.58
N SER A 101 8.52 -27.07 5.23
CA SER A 101 9.56 -26.54 6.13
C SER A 101 10.88 -26.17 5.44
N LYS A 102 10.90 -26.01 4.12
CA LYS A 102 12.07 -25.56 3.36
C LYS A 102 11.73 -24.26 2.62
N TYR A 103 12.65 -23.30 2.65
CA TYR A 103 12.54 -22.12 1.82
C TYR A 103 12.70 -22.48 0.34
N ILE A 104 11.80 -22.01 -0.50
CA ILE A 104 11.80 -22.20 -1.94
C ILE A 104 12.00 -20.87 -2.66
N ASN A 105 12.31 -20.90 -3.96
CA ASN A 105 12.29 -19.70 -4.77
C ASN A 105 10.89 -19.14 -4.82
N PHE A 106 10.80 -17.82 -4.73
CA PHE A 106 9.54 -17.08 -4.76
C PHE A 106 9.82 -15.70 -5.34
N ASP A 107 9.21 -15.37 -6.46
CA ASP A 107 9.45 -14.11 -7.17
C ASP A 107 8.23 -13.18 -7.14
N VAL A 108 8.39 -11.97 -7.70
CA VAL A 108 7.34 -10.94 -7.73
C VAL A 108 6.10 -11.40 -8.50
N SER A 109 6.29 -12.17 -9.59
CA SER A 109 5.15 -12.69 -10.38
C SER A 109 4.32 -13.68 -9.58
N GLU A 110 5.00 -14.64 -8.93
CA GLU A 110 4.36 -15.62 -8.05
C GLU A 110 3.66 -14.95 -6.86
N TYR A 111 4.26 -13.88 -6.31
CA TYR A 111 3.62 -13.10 -5.24
C TYR A 111 2.34 -12.41 -5.73
N GLY A 112 2.35 -11.85 -6.94
CA GLY A 112 1.16 -11.24 -7.55
C GLY A 112 0.01 -12.23 -7.70
N GLU A 113 0.29 -13.47 -8.11
CA GLU A 113 -0.71 -14.55 -8.21
C GLU A 113 -1.27 -14.90 -6.81
N VAL A 114 -0.40 -15.02 -5.81
CA VAL A 114 -0.79 -15.29 -4.42
C VAL A 114 -1.63 -14.16 -3.85
N PHE A 115 -1.21 -12.90 -4.10
CA PHE A 115 -1.95 -11.71 -3.68
C PHE A 115 -3.37 -11.71 -4.25
N SER A 116 -3.52 -11.92 -5.56
CA SER A 116 -4.81 -11.99 -6.23
C SER A 116 -5.70 -13.12 -5.69
N MET A 117 -5.12 -14.27 -5.39
CA MET A 117 -5.84 -15.41 -4.84
C MET A 117 -6.40 -15.15 -3.44
N PHE A 118 -5.62 -14.51 -2.56
CA PHE A 118 -6.05 -14.23 -1.19
C PHE A 118 -6.96 -13.00 -1.07
N CYS A 119 -6.81 -12.01 -1.95
CA CYS A 119 -7.69 -10.84 -1.98
C CYS A 119 -9.07 -11.16 -2.60
N GLY A 120 -9.31 -12.43 -2.97
CA GLY A 120 -10.51 -12.82 -3.71
C GLY A 120 -10.46 -12.12 -5.07
N GLY A 121 -9.86 -12.74 -6.09
CA GLY A 121 -9.80 -12.13 -7.42
C GLY A 121 -11.12 -11.40 -7.68
N PHE A 122 -11.09 -10.23 -8.30
CA PHE A 122 -12.33 -9.62 -8.79
C PHE A 122 -13.08 -10.73 -9.48
N ASP A 123 -14.17 -11.21 -8.86
CA ASP A 123 -15.16 -11.92 -9.60
C ASP A 123 -15.44 -11.01 -10.79
N ASP A 124 -15.02 -11.44 -11.99
CA ASP A 124 -15.54 -10.82 -13.18
C ASP A 124 -17.03 -10.84 -12.96
N CYS A 125 -17.59 -9.68 -12.58
CA CYS A 125 -19.00 -9.46 -12.70
C CYS A 125 -19.22 -9.72 -14.18
N GLU A 126 -19.58 -10.96 -14.51
CA GLU A 126 -20.23 -11.23 -15.77
C GLU A 126 -21.40 -10.26 -15.75
N THR A 127 -21.17 -9.10 -16.36
CA THR A 127 -22.24 -8.24 -16.78
C THR A 127 -23.11 -9.15 -17.62
N SER A 128 -24.08 -9.78 -16.96
CA SER A 128 -25.24 -10.26 -17.67
C SER A 128 -25.91 -8.98 -18.16
N ASP A 129 -25.41 -8.49 -19.30
CA ASP A 129 -26.13 -7.58 -20.17
C ASP A 129 -27.39 -8.32 -20.60
N ASN A 130 -28.31 -8.42 -19.64
CA ASN A 130 -29.70 -8.62 -19.93
C ASN A 130 -30.19 -7.26 -20.40
N GLU A 131 -29.99 -7.00 -21.70
CA GLU A 131 -30.69 -5.93 -22.41
C GLU A 131 -32.19 -6.18 -22.21
N SER A 132 -32.73 -5.68 -21.10
CA SER A 132 -34.12 -5.29 -21.06
C SER A 132 -34.14 -3.88 -21.65
N GLU A 133 -34.50 -3.83 -22.94
CA GLU A 133 -35.01 -2.61 -23.55
C GLU A 133 -36.31 -2.20 -22.81
N ASP A 134 -36.17 -1.60 -21.64
CA ASP A 134 -37.20 -0.75 -21.07
C ASP A 134 -36.79 0.68 -21.39
N SER A 135 -37.43 1.19 -22.43
CA SER A 135 -37.43 2.59 -22.77
C SER A 135 -38.21 3.34 -21.66
N GLU A 136 -37.50 3.64 -20.58
CA GLU A 136 -38.02 4.62 -19.61
C GLU A 136 -37.86 6.03 -20.23
N GLU A 137 -39.00 6.61 -20.60
CA GLU A 137 -39.08 8.03 -20.96
C GLU A 137 -38.53 8.83 -19.76
N PRO A 138 -37.71 9.87 -19.99
CA PRO A 138 -37.15 10.66 -18.90
C PRO A 138 -38.27 11.29 -18.09
N ASN A 139 -38.27 10.98 -16.80
CA ASN A 139 -39.24 11.51 -15.87
C ASN A 139 -39.00 13.02 -15.70
N THR A 140 -40.04 13.83 -15.85
CA THR A 140 -40.03 15.29 -15.76
C THR A 140 -39.57 15.84 -14.39
N ASP A 141 -39.33 14.97 -13.41
CA ASP A 141 -38.79 15.34 -12.09
C ASP A 141 -37.27 15.58 -12.09
N ASP A 142 -36.57 15.21 -13.17
CA ASP A 142 -35.12 15.41 -13.29
C ASP A 142 -34.72 16.78 -13.87
N GLU A 143 -35.67 17.55 -14.38
CA GLU A 143 -35.42 18.88 -14.93
C GLU A 143 -35.24 19.97 -13.84
N ASP A 144 -35.69 19.74 -12.60
CA ASP A 144 -35.55 20.68 -11.48
C ASP A 144 -34.14 20.65 -10.82
N PHE A 145 -33.27 19.75 -11.23
CA PHE A 145 -31.91 19.61 -10.65
C PHE A 145 -30.82 20.34 -11.43
N ILE A 146 -31.15 20.97 -12.58
CA ILE A 146 -30.20 21.76 -13.35
C ILE A 146 -30.13 23.16 -12.78
N VAL A 147 -29.19 23.41 -11.88
CA VAL A 147 -28.85 24.76 -11.44
C VAL A 147 -28.23 25.48 -12.63
N HIS A 148 -28.94 26.44 -13.20
CA HIS A 148 -28.36 27.38 -14.15
C HIS A 148 -27.37 28.26 -13.40
N ASP A 149 -26.07 28.06 -13.68
CA ASP A 149 -25.00 28.99 -13.31
C ASP A 149 -25.22 30.28 -14.09
N ASP A 150 -25.96 31.24 -13.50
CA ASP A 150 -25.97 32.60 -13.97
C ASP A 150 -24.59 33.18 -13.74
N GLU A 151 -23.86 33.41 -14.83
CA GLU A 151 -22.56 34.10 -14.86
C GLU A 151 -22.75 35.51 -14.27
N GLU A 152 -22.49 35.65 -12.96
CA GLU A 152 -22.29 36.98 -12.38
C GLU A 152 -20.93 37.50 -12.83
N GLU A 153 -20.96 38.52 -13.71
CA GLU A 153 -19.78 39.32 -14.06
C GLU A 153 -19.15 39.89 -12.78
N ILE A 154 -18.00 39.32 -12.42
CA ILE A 154 -17.16 39.91 -11.36
C ILE A 154 -16.50 41.15 -11.93
N THR A 155 -17.05 42.32 -11.59
CA THR A 155 -16.44 43.61 -11.82
C THR A 155 -15.14 43.70 -11.02
N ASP A 156 -14.06 43.93 -11.74
CA ASP A 156 -12.70 44.21 -11.30
C ASP A 156 -12.66 45.42 -10.34
N GLU A 157 -12.65 45.18 -9.02
CA GLU A 157 -12.33 46.24 -8.06
C GLU A 157 -10.86 46.15 -7.66
N THR A 158 -10.12 47.11 -8.13
CA THR A 158 -8.75 47.46 -7.84
C THR A 158 -8.40 47.42 -6.35
N TYR A 159 -7.52 46.50 -5.97
CA TYR A 159 -6.85 46.57 -4.68
C TYR A 159 -5.70 47.58 -4.75
N SER A 160 -5.84 48.67 -3.97
CA SER A 160 -4.78 49.62 -3.73
C SER A 160 -3.70 48.99 -2.84
N GLU A 161 -2.47 49.11 -3.32
CA GLU A 161 -1.25 48.79 -2.57
C GLU A 161 -1.15 49.75 -1.37
N GLU A 162 -1.23 49.22 -0.13
CA GLU A 162 -0.76 49.92 1.07
C GLU A 162 0.66 49.51 1.34
N GLU A 163 1.54 50.49 1.17
CA GLU A 163 2.95 50.45 1.54
C GLU A 163 3.06 50.21 3.05
N LEU A 164 3.73 49.13 3.47
CA LEU A 164 4.13 48.91 4.86
C LEU A 164 5.52 49.53 5.04
N ASP A 165 5.54 50.66 5.78
CA ASP A 165 6.73 51.35 6.26
C ASP A 165 7.62 50.42 7.10
N GLU A 166 8.89 50.36 6.73
CA GLU A 166 10.00 49.82 7.52
C GLU A 166 10.26 50.72 8.73
N ASP A 167 9.97 50.25 9.92
CA ASP A 167 10.54 50.82 11.16
C ASP A 167 11.71 49.96 11.65
N LEU A 168 12.89 50.38 11.23
CA LEU A 168 14.17 50.08 11.86
C LEU A 168 14.19 50.71 13.28
N ASN A 169 14.20 49.89 14.29
CA ASN A 169 14.57 50.35 15.62
C ASN A 169 15.75 49.55 16.19
N GLU A 170 16.84 50.23 16.10
CA GLU A 170 18.16 50.07 16.68
C GLU A 170 18.08 50.12 18.24
N TYR A 171 18.56 49.08 18.93
CA TYR A 171 18.97 49.18 20.33
C TYR A 171 20.36 48.62 20.54
N GLN A 172 21.17 49.48 21.04
CA GLN A 172 22.54 49.40 21.60
C GLN A 172 22.70 48.29 22.66
#